data_2a5aac0ca218d55a729dc38cb0818ce6
#
_entry.id   2a5aac0ca218d55a729dc38cb0818ce6
#
_cell.length_a   1.000
_cell.length_b   1.000
_cell.length_c   1.000
_cell.angle_alpha   90.00
_cell.angle_beta   90.00
_cell.angle_gamma   90.00
#
_symmetry.space_group_name_H-M   'P 1'
#
loop_
_entity.id
_entity.type
_entity.pdbx_description
1 polymer ?
#
loop_
_entity_poly.entity_id
_entity_poly.type
_entity_poly.pdbx_seq_one_letter_code
_entity_poly.pdbx_strand_id
1 'polypeptide(L)'
;GEGDLLGLAIEDAEQGAGVVVVDVARNGAAAEAGIRRGDLIVSINRKRVSNKAEYSRIVQPAGRSGGLTILVRRGDASIYFALRTK
;
A
#
# COMPACT_ATOMS: atom_id res chain seq x y z
N GLY A 1 8.63 -9.01 11.26
CA GLY A 1 7.71 -8.67 10.36
C GLY A 1 6.49 -8.05 10.94
N GLU A 2 6.54 -6.80 11.07
CA GLU A 2 5.44 -6.08 11.67
C GLU A 2 4.50 -5.50 10.63
N GLY A 3 4.53 -6.01 9.43
CA GLY A 3 3.68 -5.50 8.39
C GLY A 3 2.24 -5.93 8.54
N ASP A 4 1.40 -5.35 7.73
CA ASP A 4 0.00 -5.71 7.67
C ASP A 4 -0.19 -6.92 6.75
N LEU A 5 -1.42 -7.10 6.29
CA LEU A 5 -1.76 -8.20 5.39
C LEU A 5 -0.86 -8.25 4.14
N LEU A 6 -0.42 -7.09 3.67
CA LEU A 6 0.41 -6.99 2.48
C LEU A 6 1.90 -7.02 2.79
N GLY A 7 2.26 -7.00 4.06
CA GLY A 7 3.65 -6.91 4.45
C GLY A 7 4.18 -5.50 4.43
N LEU A 8 3.32 -4.52 4.71
CA LEU A 8 3.69 -3.12 4.73
C LEU A 8 3.53 -2.51 6.10
N ALA A 9 4.51 -1.72 6.50
CA ALA A 9 4.37 -0.83 7.63
C ALA A 9 4.24 0.58 7.05
N ILE A 10 3.21 1.29 7.46
CA ILE A 10 2.88 2.57 6.88
C ILE A 10 2.64 3.62 7.94
N GLU A 11 2.79 4.88 7.55
CA GLU A 11 2.48 6.03 8.38
C GLU A 11 1.67 7.03 7.59
N ASP A 12 0.89 7.85 8.27
CA ASP A 12 0.15 8.91 7.60
C ASP A 12 1.12 9.88 6.94
N ALA A 13 0.82 10.24 5.70
CA ALA A 13 1.55 11.31 5.04
C ALA A 13 0.98 12.64 5.47
N GLU A 14 1.70 13.71 5.18
CA GLU A 14 1.27 15.04 5.56
C GLU A 14 0.01 15.44 4.82
N GLN A 15 -0.86 16.14 5.51
CA GLN A 15 -2.02 16.81 4.91
C GLN A 15 -2.97 15.86 4.18
N GLY A 16 -3.06 14.63 4.65
CA GLY A 16 -3.99 13.69 4.03
C GLY A 16 -3.61 13.27 2.63
N ALA A 17 -2.33 13.36 2.30
CA ALA A 17 -1.86 13.00 0.96
C ALA A 17 -1.89 11.50 0.70
N GLY A 18 -2.02 10.70 1.74
CA GLY A 18 -2.01 9.26 1.61
C GLY A 18 -1.23 8.63 2.76
N VAL A 19 -0.66 7.46 2.51
CA VAL A 19 0.18 6.81 3.51
C VAL A 19 1.54 6.53 2.89
N VAL A 20 2.58 6.72 3.69
CA VAL A 20 3.94 6.49 3.23
C VAL A 20 4.41 5.13 3.74
N VAL A 21 5.09 4.39 2.89
CA VAL A 21 5.63 3.08 3.24
C VAL A 21 6.92 3.30 4.02
N VAL A 22 6.94 2.83 5.27
CA VAL A 22 8.12 2.98 6.12
C VAL A 22 8.90 1.69 6.25
N ASP A 23 8.29 0.56 5.92
CA ASP A 23 9.01 -0.71 5.88
C ASP A 23 8.25 -1.70 5.02
N VAL A 24 8.95 -2.66 4.46
CA VAL A 24 8.38 -3.67 3.59
C VAL A 24 8.93 -5.03 4.00
N ALA A 25 8.05 -5.95 4.35
CA ALA A 25 8.46 -7.30 4.72
C ALA A 25 8.98 -8.05 3.50
N ARG A 26 10.11 -8.72 3.65
CA ARG A 26 10.78 -9.37 2.51
C ARG A 26 9.91 -10.38 1.78
N ASN A 27 9.10 -11.11 2.52
CA ASN A 27 8.30 -12.17 1.93
C ASN A 27 6.85 -11.75 1.70
N GLY A 28 6.54 -10.48 1.86
CA GLY A 28 5.18 -10.03 1.71
C GLY A 28 4.81 -9.78 0.27
N ALA A 29 3.50 -9.66 0.03
CA ALA A 29 2.98 -9.42 -1.31
C ALA A 29 3.50 -8.11 -1.87
N ALA A 30 3.64 -7.09 -1.02
CA ALA A 30 4.11 -5.78 -1.49
C ALA A 30 5.55 -5.84 -1.98
N ALA A 31 6.41 -6.57 -1.26
CA ALA A 31 7.80 -6.70 -1.67
C ALA A 31 7.91 -7.42 -3.00
N GLU A 32 7.10 -8.45 -3.17
CA GLU A 32 7.11 -9.21 -4.42
C GLU A 32 6.65 -8.38 -5.60
N ALA A 33 5.73 -7.46 -5.35
CA ALA A 33 5.23 -6.59 -6.41
C ALA A 33 6.21 -5.47 -6.77
N GLY A 34 7.11 -5.12 -5.86
CA GLY A 34 8.08 -4.08 -6.13
C GLY A 34 7.88 -2.79 -5.35
N ILE A 35 6.99 -2.79 -4.38
CA ILE A 35 6.79 -1.62 -3.53
C ILE A 35 7.99 -1.47 -2.61
N ARG A 36 8.43 -0.23 -2.40
CA ARG A 36 9.64 0.06 -1.65
C ARG A 36 9.35 1.06 -0.55
N ARG A 37 10.22 1.05 0.44
CA ARG A 37 10.21 2.06 1.48
C ARG A 37 10.28 3.45 0.85
N GLY A 38 9.46 4.36 1.33
CA GLY A 38 9.40 5.71 0.81
C GLY A 38 8.32 5.95 -0.22
N ASP A 39 7.71 4.90 -0.73
CA ASP A 39 6.61 5.07 -1.67
C ASP A 39 5.39 5.66 -0.96
N LEU A 40 4.69 6.54 -1.65
CA LEU A 40 3.48 7.15 -1.13
C LEU A 40 2.28 6.47 -1.76
N ILE A 41 1.50 5.75 -0.97
CA ILE A 41 0.30 5.08 -1.45
C ILE A 41 -0.83 6.09 -1.49
N VAL A 42 -1.40 6.32 -2.66
CA VAL A 42 -2.45 7.32 -2.83
C VAL A 42 -3.80 6.73 -3.18
N SER A 43 -3.85 5.51 -3.70
CA SER A 43 -5.13 4.86 -3.92
C SER A 43 -4.95 3.35 -3.97
N ILE A 44 -6.05 2.62 -3.71
CA ILE A 44 -6.07 1.16 -3.77
C ILE A 44 -7.37 0.78 -4.43
N ASN A 45 -7.29 -0.01 -5.51
CA ASN A 45 -8.46 -0.42 -6.28
C ASN A 45 -9.30 0.80 -6.69
N ARG A 46 -8.61 1.89 -7.06
CA ARG A 46 -9.22 3.15 -7.48
C ARG A 46 -9.94 3.91 -6.38
N LYS A 47 -9.74 3.50 -5.13
CA LYS A 47 -10.31 4.21 -3.99
C LYS A 47 -9.21 5.02 -3.33
N ARG A 48 -9.47 6.30 -3.13
CA ARG A 48 -8.46 7.18 -2.56
C ARG A 48 -8.15 6.79 -1.13
N VAL A 49 -6.87 6.83 -0.80
CA VAL A 49 -6.38 6.57 0.55
C VAL A 49 -5.77 7.86 1.07
N SER A 50 -6.36 8.43 2.12
CA SER A 50 -5.86 9.66 2.71
C SER A 50 -5.08 9.44 3.98
N ASN A 51 -5.32 8.32 4.67
CA ASN A 51 -4.67 8.05 5.94
C ASN A 51 -4.68 6.55 6.23
N LYS A 52 -4.09 6.18 7.35
CA LYS A 52 -3.97 4.77 7.71
C LYS A 52 -5.33 4.11 7.92
N ALA A 53 -6.27 4.84 8.49
CA ALA A 53 -7.60 4.26 8.73
C ALA A 53 -8.28 3.88 7.43
N GLU A 54 -8.19 4.75 6.42
CA GLU A 54 -8.76 4.44 5.12
C GLU A 54 -8.02 3.31 4.44
N TYR A 55 -6.70 3.31 4.56
CA TYR A 55 -5.89 2.24 4.01
C TYR A 55 -6.35 0.88 4.56
N SER A 56 -6.48 0.77 5.87
CA SER A 56 -6.88 -0.49 6.49
C SER A 56 -8.28 -0.90 6.08
N ARG A 57 -9.19 0.08 6.03
CA ARG A 57 -10.57 -0.20 5.66
C ARG A 57 -10.69 -0.75 4.26
N ILE A 58 -9.83 -0.31 3.35
CA ILE A 58 -9.86 -0.78 1.97
C ILE A 58 -9.10 -2.08 1.82
N VAL A 59 -7.95 -2.19 2.47
CA VAL A 59 -7.07 -3.34 2.28
C VAL A 59 -7.66 -4.61 2.86
N GLN A 60 -8.30 -4.53 4.01
CA GLN A 60 -8.77 -5.75 4.66
C GLN A 60 -9.77 -6.53 3.80
N PRO A 61 -10.84 -5.91 3.31
CA PRO A 61 -11.74 -6.68 2.45
C PRO A 61 -11.13 -7.02 1.09
N ALA A 62 -10.36 -6.11 0.51
CA ALA A 62 -9.75 -6.36 -0.80
C ALA A 62 -8.74 -7.49 -0.73
N GLY A 63 -8.01 -7.57 0.38
CA GLY A 63 -7.04 -8.62 0.54
C GLY A 63 -7.64 -10.02 0.55
N ARG A 64 -8.89 -10.12 0.96
CA ARG A 64 -9.56 -11.41 0.98
C ARG A 64 -10.00 -11.89 -0.38
N SER A 65 -10.05 -11.01 -1.35
CA SER A 65 -10.47 -11.39 -2.69
C SER A 65 -9.32 -11.87 -3.56
N GLY A 66 -8.12 -11.92 -3.00
CA GLY A 66 -6.99 -12.51 -3.69
C GLY A 66 -6.05 -11.56 -4.37
N GLY A 67 -6.41 -10.28 -4.46
CA GLY A 67 -5.53 -9.32 -5.09
C GLY A 67 -6.06 -7.92 -5.04
N LEU A 68 -5.16 -6.98 -5.25
CA LEU A 68 -5.53 -5.57 -5.31
C LEU A 68 -4.51 -4.80 -6.13
N THR A 69 -4.91 -3.61 -6.54
CA THR A 69 -4.04 -2.72 -7.31
C THR A 69 -3.77 -1.48 -6.47
N ILE A 70 -2.50 -1.17 -6.30
CA ILE A 70 -2.09 -0.03 -5.49
C ILE A 70 -1.41 0.99 -6.39
N LEU A 71 -1.85 2.24 -6.28
CA LEU A 71 -1.19 3.34 -6.97
C LEU A 71 -0.29 4.06 -5.98
N VAL A 72 0.99 4.14 -6.31
CA VAL A 72 1.94 4.86 -5.47
C VAL A 72 2.57 5.99 -6.26
N ARG A 73 3.03 6.99 -5.53
CA ARG A 73 3.88 8.03 -6.10
C ARG A 73 5.29 7.81 -5.61
N ARG A 74 6.22 7.79 -6.56
CA ARG A 74 7.64 7.62 -6.26
C ARG A 74 8.36 8.76 -6.95
N GLY A 75 8.73 9.78 -6.17
CA GLY A 75 9.22 11.01 -6.75
C GLY A 75 8.12 11.65 -7.57
N ASP A 76 8.39 11.89 -8.85
CA ASP A 76 7.40 12.46 -9.75
C ASP A 76 6.61 11.43 -10.53
N ALA A 77 6.88 10.15 -10.31
CA ALA A 77 6.24 9.09 -11.07
C ALA A 77 5.05 8.51 -10.32
N SER A 78 4.04 8.11 -11.05
CA SER A 78 2.90 7.37 -10.50
C SER A 78 2.99 5.95 -11.04
N ILE A 79 2.97 4.98 -10.15
CA ILE A 79 3.19 3.59 -10.53
C ILE A 79 2.08 2.74 -9.96
N TYR A 80 1.49 1.89 -10.80
CA TYR A 80 0.52 0.90 -10.34
C TYR A 80 1.22 -0.41 -10.04
N PHE A 81 0.90 -0.99 -8.89
CA PHE A 81 1.38 -2.31 -8.53
C PHE A 81 0.19 -3.24 -8.34
N ALA A 82 0.24 -4.40 -8.96
CA ALA A 82 -0.78 -5.43 -8.74
C ALA A 82 -0.22 -6.42 -7.72
N LEU A 83 -0.95 -6.61 -6.64
CA LEU A 83 -0.52 -7.48 -5.55
C LEU A 83 -1.45 -8.68 -5.46
N ARG A 84 -0.87 -9.82 -5.18
CA ARG A 84 -1.63 -11.02 -4.85
C ARG A 84 -1.57 -11.23 -3.36
N THR A 85 -2.72 -11.45 -2.76
CA THR A 85 -2.82 -11.56 -1.32
C THR A 85 -3.15 -12.97 -0.87
N LYS A 86 -3.17 -13.88 -1.78
CA LYS A 86 -3.60 -15.20 -1.46
C LYS A 86 -2.44 -16.16 -1.54
#